data_62365023e29a161b947c52c37f502072
#
_entry.id   62365023e29a161b947c52c37f502072
#
_cell.length_a   1.000
_cell.length_b   1.000
_cell.length_c   1.000
_cell.angle_alpha   90.00
_cell.angle_beta   90.00
_cell.angle_gamma   90.00
#
_symmetry.space_group_name_H-M   'P 1'
#
loop_
_entity.id
_entity.type
_entity.pdbx_description
1 polymer ?
#
loop_
_entity_poly.entity_id
_entity_poly.type
_entity_poly.pdbx_seq_one_letter_code
_entity_poly.pdbx_strand_id
1 'polypeptide(L)'
;MRKQGGIQLLEKAVQAAIYEKALKNHYIEILYIDFEDTGKCIKLHQDTTLLNSENIFPEFDEQMFDDYICEKIMRYASGDVEDLNRVKQQMTMEAITQGTEEHIIHHVMVNFMLNGEMRFMQFDFTRESEDTKNVFLFVEDYTVPQQQMMMLLEKSWFYNRTSFFVYSWTNGVPVL
;
A
#
# COMPACT_ATOMS: atom_id res chain seq x y z
N MET A 1 -21.56 41.53 -4.66
CA MET A 1 -21.09 40.44 -3.79
C MET A 1 -21.34 38.99 -4.26
N ARG A 2 -22.11 38.71 -5.31
CA ARG A 2 -22.37 37.31 -5.80
C ARG A 2 -21.26 36.69 -6.68
N LYS A 3 -20.33 37.46 -7.25
CA LYS A 3 -19.29 36.94 -8.17
C LYS A 3 -18.11 36.25 -7.47
N GLN A 4 -17.77 36.59 -6.23
CA GLN A 4 -16.64 36.00 -5.50
C GLN A 4 -16.91 34.56 -5.04
N GLY A 5 -18.16 34.23 -4.66
CA GLY A 5 -18.51 32.86 -4.25
C GLY A 5 -18.47 31.85 -5.40
N GLY A 6 -18.79 32.26 -6.62
CA GLY A 6 -18.74 31.37 -7.79
C GLY A 6 -17.30 31.03 -8.21
N ILE A 7 -16.36 31.94 -8.09
CA ILE A 7 -14.94 31.72 -8.40
C ILE A 7 -14.32 30.74 -7.39
N GLN A 8 -14.57 30.92 -6.09
CA GLN A 8 -14.06 30.02 -5.03
C GLN A 8 -14.62 28.58 -5.15
N LEU A 9 -15.89 28.43 -5.55
CA LEU A 9 -16.48 27.12 -5.81
C LEU A 9 -15.85 26.43 -7.02
N LEU A 10 -15.57 27.18 -8.08
CA LEU A 10 -14.91 26.66 -9.27
C LEU A 10 -13.47 26.24 -8.98
N GLU A 11 -12.72 27.05 -8.23
CA GLU A 11 -11.36 26.73 -7.80
C GLU A 11 -11.30 25.45 -6.96
N LYS A 12 -12.19 25.28 -5.98
CA LYS A 12 -12.30 24.05 -5.19
C LYS A 12 -12.63 22.83 -6.04
N ALA A 13 -13.57 22.97 -6.99
CA ALA A 13 -13.91 21.88 -7.90
C ALA A 13 -12.76 21.48 -8.81
N VAL A 14 -11.98 22.44 -9.32
CA VAL A 14 -10.79 22.19 -10.14
C VAL A 14 -9.70 21.50 -9.30
N GLN A 15 -9.45 21.98 -8.07
CA GLN A 15 -8.51 21.33 -7.16
C GLN A 15 -8.91 19.90 -6.85
N ALA A 16 -10.19 19.64 -6.52
CA ALA A 16 -10.70 18.30 -6.27
C ALA A 16 -10.50 17.38 -7.47
N ALA A 17 -10.78 17.85 -8.69
CA ALA A 17 -10.56 17.06 -9.91
C ALA A 17 -9.08 16.74 -10.17
N ILE A 18 -8.17 17.68 -9.85
CA ILE A 18 -6.72 17.45 -9.96
C ILE A 18 -6.28 16.39 -8.95
N TYR A 19 -6.71 16.47 -7.69
CA TYR A 19 -6.40 15.48 -6.66
C TYR A 19 -6.98 14.11 -7.02
N GLU A 20 -8.23 14.05 -7.46
CA GLU A 20 -8.86 12.81 -7.90
C GLU A 20 -8.05 12.14 -9.03
N LYS A 21 -7.65 12.92 -10.03
CA LYS A 21 -6.83 12.42 -11.12
C LYS A 21 -5.45 11.95 -10.66
N ALA A 22 -4.81 12.65 -9.73
CA ALA A 22 -3.52 12.26 -9.18
C ALA A 22 -3.63 10.93 -8.41
N LEU A 23 -4.65 10.78 -7.56
CA LEU A 23 -4.92 9.55 -6.82
C LEU A 23 -5.17 8.37 -7.77
N LYS A 24 -6.05 8.54 -8.77
CA LYS A 24 -6.38 7.51 -9.76
C LYS A 24 -5.18 7.09 -10.62
N ASN A 25 -4.20 7.97 -10.84
CA ASN A 25 -3.00 7.63 -11.61
C ASN A 25 -1.91 6.96 -10.76
N HIS A 26 -2.02 6.99 -9.44
CA HIS A 26 -1.01 6.46 -8.52
C HIS A 26 -1.43 5.10 -7.95
N TYR A 27 -2.69 4.96 -7.59
CA TYR A 27 -3.20 3.76 -6.94
C TYR A 27 -3.90 2.83 -7.93
N ILE A 28 -3.67 1.54 -7.77
CA ILE A 28 -4.33 0.49 -8.55
C ILE A 28 -5.79 0.36 -8.13
N GLU A 29 -6.04 0.45 -6.83
CA GLU A 29 -7.38 0.34 -6.27
C GLU A 29 -7.54 1.30 -5.09
N ILE A 30 -8.74 1.89 -4.97
CA ILE A 30 -9.15 2.70 -3.82
C ILE A 30 -10.49 2.18 -3.36
N LEU A 31 -10.57 1.76 -2.11
CA LEU A 31 -11.80 1.29 -1.47
C LEU A 31 -12.16 2.20 -0.30
N TYR A 32 -13.44 2.30 -0.03
CA TYR A 32 -14.00 2.77 1.23
C TYR A 32 -14.52 1.57 2.01
N ILE A 33 -14.18 1.46 3.29
CA ILE A 33 -14.53 0.35 4.15
C ILE A 33 -15.32 0.87 5.33
N ASP A 34 -16.57 0.40 5.43
CA ASP A 34 -17.50 0.73 6.50
C ASP A 34 -17.33 -0.27 7.66
N PHE A 35 -16.46 0.02 8.59
CA PHE A 35 -16.23 -0.81 9.77
C PHE A 35 -17.24 -0.56 10.91
N GLU A 36 -18.02 0.53 10.85
CA GLU A 36 -18.98 0.84 11.91
C GLU A 36 -20.26 0.05 11.79
N ASP A 37 -20.78 -0.10 10.58
CA ASP A 37 -22.10 -0.67 10.38
C ASP A 37 -22.08 -2.02 9.68
N THR A 38 -21.50 -2.13 8.50
CA THR A 38 -21.71 -3.27 7.62
C THR A 38 -20.52 -4.19 7.45
N GLY A 39 -19.31 -3.73 7.74
CA GLY A 39 -18.07 -4.45 7.43
C GLY A 39 -17.83 -4.61 5.93
N LYS A 40 -18.50 -3.81 5.10
CA LYS A 40 -18.40 -3.87 3.66
C LYS A 40 -17.38 -2.89 3.12
N CYS A 41 -16.77 -3.28 2.00
CA CYS A 41 -15.95 -2.37 1.20
C CYS A 41 -16.67 -2.01 -0.09
N ILE A 42 -16.59 -0.73 -0.43
CA ILE A 42 -17.17 -0.13 -1.63
C ILE A 42 -16.02 0.34 -2.51
N LYS A 43 -16.02 -0.07 -3.77
CA LYS A 43 -14.98 0.32 -4.71
C LYS A 43 -15.19 1.76 -5.19
N LEU A 44 -14.18 2.60 -4.96
CA LEU A 44 -14.14 3.99 -5.44
C LEU A 44 -13.34 4.13 -6.73
N HIS A 45 -12.28 3.32 -6.89
CA HIS A 45 -11.41 3.33 -8.06
C HIS A 45 -10.75 1.98 -8.27
N GLN A 46 -10.53 1.61 -9.53
CA GLN A 46 -9.70 0.48 -9.94
C GLN A 46 -9.04 0.82 -11.28
N ASP A 47 -7.71 0.72 -11.33
CA ASP A 47 -6.93 0.82 -12.56
C ASP A 47 -6.33 -0.54 -12.92
N THR A 48 -6.93 -1.21 -13.92
CA THR A 48 -6.47 -2.52 -14.39
C THR A 48 -5.28 -2.42 -15.34
N THR A 49 -4.93 -1.23 -15.82
CA THR A 49 -3.86 -1.04 -16.81
C THR A 49 -2.46 -1.19 -16.19
N LEU A 50 -2.32 -0.88 -14.90
CA LEU A 50 -1.05 -0.97 -14.18
C LEU A 50 -0.59 -2.40 -13.93
N LEU A 51 -1.50 -3.38 -13.96
CA LEU A 51 -1.23 -4.79 -13.64
C LEU A 51 -1.21 -5.72 -14.87
N ASN A 52 -1.00 -5.17 -16.09
CA ASN A 52 -0.87 -5.92 -17.32
C ASN A 52 -1.87 -7.09 -17.45
N SER A 53 -3.11 -6.78 -17.84
CA SER A 53 -4.11 -7.68 -18.43
C SER A 53 -4.72 -8.82 -17.61
N GLU A 54 -4.30 -9.12 -16.40
CA GLU A 54 -5.07 -10.01 -15.54
C GLU A 54 -5.86 -9.21 -14.52
N ASN A 55 -7.16 -9.47 -14.49
CA ASN A 55 -8.11 -8.86 -13.54
C ASN A 55 -7.85 -9.46 -12.15
N ILE A 56 -6.70 -9.09 -11.53
CA ILE A 56 -6.27 -9.58 -10.22
C ILE A 56 -7.31 -9.21 -9.17
N PHE A 57 -7.92 -8.05 -9.35
CA PHE A 57 -9.02 -7.57 -8.54
C PHE A 57 -10.31 -7.65 -9.37
N PRO A 58 -11.09 -8.75 -9.27
CA PRO A 58 -12.35 -8.87 -10.01
C PRO A 58 -13.27 -7.68 -9.74
N GLU A 59 -14.02 -7.30 -10.76
CA GLU A 59 -14.99 -6.21 -10.62
C GLU A 59 -16.02 -6.55 -9.55
N PHE A 60 -16.17 -5.68 -8.59
CA PHE A 60 -17.26 -5.68 -7.63
C PHE A 60 -17.63 -4.21 -7.35
N ASP A 61 -18.87 -3.97 -7.04
CA ASP A 61 -19.30 -2.65 -6.58
C ASP A 61 -19.20 -2.58 -5.05
N GLU A 62 -19.61 -3.65 -4.37
CA GLU A 62 -19.65 -3.79 -2.93
C GLU A 62 -19.45 -5.26 -2.54
N GLN A 63 -18.64 -5.54 -1.48
CA GLN A 63 -18.48 -6.86 -0.90
C GLN A 63 -18.06 -6.79 0.57
N MET A 64 -18.15 -7.90 1.30
CA MET A 64 -17.62 -7.97 2.66
C MET A 64 -16.08 -7.83 2.65
N PHE A 65 -15.53 -7.10 3.62
CA PHE A 65 -14.09 -6.88 3.71
C PHE A 65 -13.31 -8.18 3.94
N ASP A 66 -13.84 -9.08 4.75
CA ASP A 66 -13.22 -10.40 4.98
C ASP A 66 -13.16 -11.24 3.70
N ASP A 67 -14.20 -11.17 2.85
CA ASP A 67 -14.20 -11.84 1.54
C ASP A 67 -13.17 -11.19 0.61
N TYR A 68 -13.06 -9.86 0.62
CA TYR A 68 -12.02 -9.14 -0.12
C TYR A 68 -10.62 -9.61 0.29
N ILE A 69 -10.34 -9.73 1.59
CA ILE A 69 -9.05 -10.23 2.07
C ILE A 69 -8.81 -11.67 1.62
N CYS A 70 -9.79 -12.57 1.82
CA CYS A 70 -9.63 -13.99 1.51
C CYS A 70 -9.55 -14.27 0.01
N GLU A 71 -10.43 -13.69 -0.78
CA GLU A 71 -10.57 -14.01 -2.21
C GLU A 71 -9.57 -13.28 -3.09
N LYS A 72 -9.14 -12.08 -2.69
CA LYS A 72 -8.27 -11.24 -3.51
C LYS A 72 -6.85 -11.21 -2.98
N ILE A 73 -6.66 -10.84 -1.73
CA ILE A 73 -5.32 -10.65 -1.19
C ILE A 73 -4.66 -12.00 -0.95
N MET A 74 -5.29 -12.85 -0.13
CA MET A 74 -4.70 -14.14 0.24
C MET A 74 -4.57 -15.13 -0.93
N ARG A 75 -5.38 -14.97 -1.96
CA ARG A 75 -5.29 -15.82 -3.18
C ARG A 75 -3.98 -15.60 -3.95
N TYR A 76 -3.47 -14.38 -3.98
CA TYR A 76 -2.27 -14.00 -4.72
C TYR A 76 -1.05 -13.79 -3.82
N ALA A 77 -1.27 -13.73 -2.50
CA ALA A 77 -0.18 -13.58 -1.54
C ALA A 77 0.79 -14.75 -1.62
N SER A 78 2.08 -14.45 -1.61
CA SER A 78 3.19 -15.39 -1.68
C SER A 78 4.13 -15.19 -0.51
N GLY A 79 4.51 -16.29 0.12
CA GLY A 79 5.39 -16.31 1.28
C GLY A 79 5.29 -17.65 1.98
N ASP A 80 6.04 -17.82 3.06
CA ASP A 80 5.86 -18.98 3.92
C ASP A 80 4.59 -18.82 4.79
N VAL A 81 4.27 -19.87 5.54
CA VAL A 81 3.04 -19.90 6.37
C VAL A 81 3.06 -18.80 7.44
N GLU A 82 4.23 -18.46 7.97
CA GLU A 82 4.39 -17.43 8.99
C GLU A 82 4.15 -16.04 8.40
N ASP A 83 4.71 -15.76 7.23
CA ASP A 83 4.48 -14.51 6.48
C ASP A 83 3.00 -14.32 6.13
N LEU A 84 2.35 -15.35 5.59
CA LEU A 84 0.93 -15.28 5.24
C LEU A 84 0.03 -15.07 6.47
N ASN A 85 0.35 -15.74 7.59
CA ASN A 85 -0.39 -15.53 8.85
C ASN A 85 -0.18 -14.11 9.38
N ARG A 86 1.04 -13.56 9.29
CA ARG A 86 1.32 -12.17 9.68
C ARG A 86 0.50 -11.17 8.85
N VAL A 87 0.50 -11.33 7.52
CA VAL A 87 -0.32 -10.49 6.62
C VAL A 87 -1.79 -10.56 7.02
N LYS A 88 -2.32 -11.77 7.21
CA LYS A 88 -3.71 -11.95 7.60
C LYS A 88 -4.05 -11.28 8.94
N GLN A 89 -3.16 -11.37 9.93
CA GLN A 89 -3.34 -10.70 11.23
C GLN A 89 -3.31 -9.19 11.11
N GLN A 90 -2.43 -8.62 10.28
CA GLN A 90 -2.34 -7.18 10.05
C GLN A 90 -3.54 -6.61 9.27
N MET A 91 -4.27 -7.45 8.56
CA MET A 91 -5.45 -7.06 7.77
C MET A 91 -6.78 -7.38 8.47
N THR A 92 -6.78 -7.65 9.76
CA THR A 92 -8.03 -7.73 10.54
C THR A 92 -8.58 -6.34 10.83
N MET A 93 -9.90 -6.23 10.98
CA MET A 93 -10.56 -4.97 11.36
C MET A 93 -9.95 -4.36 12.62
N GLU A 94 -9.65 -5.21 13.63
CA GLU A 94 -9.04 -4.76 14.88
C GLU A 94 -7.65 -4.18 14.66
N ALA A 95 -6.79 -4.87 13.91
CA ALA A 95 -5.42 -4.42 13.64
C ALA A 95 -5.40 -3.12 12.83
N ILE A 96 -6.28 -2.99 11.83
CA ILE A 96 -6.41 -1.78 11.01
C ILE A 96 -6.93 -0.62 11.88
N THR A 97 -7.95 -0.84 12.68
CA THR A 97 -8.51 0.19 13.57
C THR A 97 -7.45 0.67 14.55
N GLN A 98 -6.76 -0.25 15.26
CA GLN A 98 -5.68 0.09 16.15
C GLN A 98 -4.55 0.81 15.45
N GLY A 99 -4.08 0.27 14.31
CA GLY A 99 -2.99 0.86 13.55
C GLY A 99 -3.28 2.27 13.06
N THR A 100 -4.52 2.56 12.65
CA THR A 100 -4.95 3.90 12.24
C THR A 100 -5.28 4.83 13.41
N GLU A 101 -5.44 4.32 14.63
CA GLU A 101 -5.51 5.11 15.89
C GLU A 101 -4.12 5.57 16.34
N GLU A 102 -3.14 4.70 16.23
CA GLU A 102 -1.76 4.97 16.67
C GLU A 102 -0.97 5.78 15.63
N HIS A 103 -1.31 5.61 14.34
CA HIS A 103 -0.62 6.22 13.21
C HIS A 103 -1.63 6.79 12.22
N ILE A 104 -1.22 7.81 11.46
CA ILE A 104 -2.06 8.41 10.41
C ILE A 104 -2.39 7.38 9.33
N ILE A 105 -1.47 6.46 9.05
CA ILE A 105 -1.60 5.41 8.04
C ILE A 105 -1.14 4.09 8.63
N HIS A 106 -1.95 3.06 8.47
CA HIS A 106 -1.57 1.67 8.75
C HIS A 106 -1.13 1.00 7.45
N HIS A 107 0.16 0.64 7.37
CA HIS A 107 0.77 0.06 6.19
C HIS A 107 0.86 -1.46 6.29
N VAL A 108 0.45 -2.17 5.24
CA VAL A 108 0.67 -3.61 5.11
C VAL A 108 1.32 -3.91 3.76
N MET A 109 2.50 -4.53 3.79
CA MET A 109 3.20 -4.98 2.58
C MET A 109 2.92 -6.46 2.33
N VAL A 110 2.52 -6.79 1.11
CA VAL A 110 2.22 -8.17 0.70
C VAL A 110 2.98 -8.52 -0.57
N ASN A 111 3.67 -9.65 -0.55
CA ASN A 111 4.28 -10.20 -1.75
C ASN A 111 3.21 -10.95 -2.55
N PHE A 112 3.00 -10.58 -3.80
CA PHE A 112 2.11 -11.26 -4.73
C PHE A 112 2.91 -12.04 -5.76
N MET A 113 2.46 -13.25 -6.09
CA MET A 113 2.98 -13.99 -7.24
C MET A 113 1.99 -13.85 -8.39
N LEU A 114 2.35 -13.05 -9.40
CA LEU A 114 1.52 -12.74 -10.55
C LEU A 114 2.22 -13.17 -11.82
N ASN A 115 1.61 -14.09 -12.58
CA ASN A 115 2.19 -14.62 -13.83
C ASN A 115 3.64 -15.12 -13.69
N GLY A 116 4.01 -15.65 -12.52
CA GLY A 116 5.36 -16.10 -12.20
C GLY A 116 6.33 -14.99 -11.83
N GLU A 117 5.88 -13.74 -11.71
CA GLU A 117 6.67 -12.60 -11.24
C GLU A 117 6.27 -12.22 -9.82
N MET A 118 7.28 -11.93 -9.00
CA MET A 118 7.09 -11.39 -7.66
C MET A 118 6.77 -9.90 -7.74
N ARG A 119 5.65 -9.48 -7.16
CA ARG A 119 5.22 -8.10 -7.00
C ARG A 119 5.09 -7.74 -5.54
N PHE A 120 5.50 -6.54 -5.19
CA PHE A 120 5.37 -6.01 -3.83
C PHE A 120 4.19 -5.06 -3.81
N MET A 121 3.09 -5.50 -3.19
CA MET A 121 1.86 -4.70 -3.10
C MET A 121 1.82 -4.01 -1.74
N GLN A 122 1.57 -2.71 -1.74
CA GLN A 122 1.37 -1.91 -0.55
C GLN A 122 -0.12 -1.61 -0.36
N PHE A 123 -0.60 -1.85 0.84
CA PHE A 123 -1.96 -1.60 1.29
C PHE A 123 -1.93 -0.57 2.40
N ASP A 124 -2.44 0.62 2.12
CA ASP A 124 -2.43 1.76 3.03
C ASP A 124 -3.84 2.05 3.50
N PHE A 125 -4.05 1.86 4.80
CA PHE A 125 -5.33 2.17 5.44
C PHE A 125 -5.24 3.50 6.16
N THR A 126 -6.19 4.40 5.91
CA THR A 126 -6.31 5.68 6.59
C THR A 126 -7.76 5.92 7.02
N ARG A 127 -7.96 6.50 8.19
CA ARG A 127 -9.31 6.82 8.67
C ARG A 127 -9.98 7.89 7.82
N GLU A 128 -11.28 7.78 7.68
CA GLU A 128 -12.12 8.83 7.10
C GLU A 128 -12.06 10.13 7.94
N SER A 129 -12.13 9.97 9.27
CA SER A 129 -11.96 11.05 10.25
C SER A 129 -11.58 10.48 11.63
N GLU A 130 -11.23 11.35 12.57
CA GLU A 130 -10.89 10.94 13.95
C GLU A 130 -12.09 10.34 14.72
N ASP A 131 -13.31 10.69 14.33
CA ASP A 131 -14.54 10.31 15.02
C ASP A 131 -15.17 9.00 14.48
N THR A 132 -14.59 8.37 13.46
CA THR A 132 -15.13 7.15 12.82
C THR A 132 -14.08 6.04 12.75
N LYS A 133 -14.56 4.79 12.71
CA LYS A 133 -13.71 3.61 12.43
C LYS A 133 -13.62 3.32 10.94
N ASN A 134 -14.41 4.00 10.13
CA ASN A 134 -14.40 3.83 8.67
C ASN A 134 -13.05 4.25 8.09
N VAL A 135 -12.58 3.50 7.10
CA VAL A 135 -11.26 3.71 6.51
C VAL A 135 -11.32 3.74 4.99
N PHE A 136 -10.37 4.46 4.41
CA PHE A 136 -10.00 4.30 3.02
C PHE A 136 -8.85 3.32 2.92
N LEU A 137 -8.90 2.42 1.96
CA LEU A 137 -7.79 1.57 1.55
C LEU A 137 -7.28 2.05 0.19
N PHE A 138 -5.97 2.29 0.13
CA PHE A 138 -5.24 2.60 -1.08
C PHE A 138 -4.29 1.43 -1.39
N VAL A 139 -4.36 0.91 -2.62
CA VAL A 139 -3.52 -0.21 -3.08
C VAL A 139 -2.56 0.28 -4.15
N GLU A 140 -1.26 0.03 -3.96
CA GLU A 140 -0.18 0.44 -4.85
C GLU A 140 0.73 -0.74 -5.20
N ASP A 141 1.24 -0.79 -6.45
CA ASP A 141 2.36 -1.66 -6.82
C ASP A 141 3.69 -0.98 -6.44
N TYR A 142 4.25 -1.40 -5.33
CA TYR A 142 5.50 -0.89 -4.78
C TYR A 142 6.75 -1.66 -5.25
N THR A 143 6.62 -2.46 -6.32
CA THR A 143 7.69 -3.35 -6.80
C THR A 143 8.95 -2.60 -7.18
N VAL A 144 8.84 -1.51 -7.96
CA VAL A 144 10.02 -0.75 -8.41
C VAL A 144 10.72 -0.02 -7.26
N PRO A 145 10.02 0.74 -6.39
CA PRO A 145 10.64 1.34 -5.21
C PRO A 145 11.33 0.32 -4.31
N GLN A 146 10.68 -0.81 -4.04
CA GLN A 146 11.24 -1.88 -3.21
C GLN A 146 12.52 -2.48 -3.79
N GLN A 147 12.53 -2.77 -5.10
CA GLN A 147 13.72 -3.28 -5.79
C GLN A 147 14.87 -2.28 -5.76
N GLN A 148 14.59 -0.98 -5.96
CA GLN A 148 15.60 0.08 -5.87
C GLN A 148 16.19 0.17 -4.46
N MET A 149 15.36 0.08 -3.43
CA MET A 149 15.82 0.08 -2.03
C MET A 149 16.71 -1.13 -1.75
N MET A 150 16.33 -2.32 -2.18
CA MET A 150 17.12 -3.54 -2.02
C MET A 150 18.50 -3.41 -2.69
N MET A 151 18.55 -2.91 -3.92
CA MET A 151 19.81 -2.65 -4.63
C MET A 151 20.71 -1.65 -3.89
N LEU A 152 20.14 -0.60 -3.29
CA LEU A 152 20.89 0.38 -2.52
C LEU A 152 21.46 -0.24 -1.23
N LEU A 153 20.67 -1.06 -0.54
CA LEU A 153 21.10 -1.76 0.67
C LEU A 153 22.24 -2.75 0.35
N GLU A 154 22.11 -3.53 -0.72
CA GLU A 154 23.15 -4.45 -1.17
C GLU A 154 24.45 -3.70 -1.51
N LYS A 155 24.36 -2.59 -2.25
CA LYS A 155 25.52 -1.73 -2.54
C LYS A 155 26.15 -1.18 -1.26
N SER A 156 25.35 -0.63 -0.35
CA SER A 156 25.81 -0.09 0.93
C SER A 156 26.52 -1.16 1.77
N TRP A 157 25.95 -2.37 1.82
CA TRP A 157 26.52 -3.49 2.55
C TRP A 157 27.87 -3.95 1.93
N PHE A 158 27.94 -3.97 0.60
CA PHE A 158 29.16 -4.30 -0.14
C PHE A 158 30.27 -3.26 0.12
N TYR A 159 29.94 -1.97 0.07
CA TYR A 159 30.90 -0.90 0.36
C TYR A 159 31.41 -0.96 1.80
N ASN A 160 30.55 -1.16 2.78
CA ASN A 160 30.93 -1.28 4.17
C ASN A 160 31.84 -2.50 4.40
N ARG A 161 31.57 -3.62 3.76
CA ARG A 161 32.39 -4.83 3.87
C ARG A 161 33.74 -4.67 3.17
N THR A 162 33.77 -4.03 2.02
CA THR A 162 35.02 -3.76 1.27
C THR A 162 35.88 -2.74 2.01
N SER A 163 35.27 -1.72 2.60
CA SER A 163 36.01 -0.74 3.42
C SER A 163 36.60 -1.39 4.66
N PHE A 164 35.93 -2.32 5.31
CA PHE A 164 36.43 -3.08 6.44
C PHE A 164 37.67 -3.94 6.05
N PHE A 165 37.62 -4.59 4.91
CA PHE A 165 38.76 -5.37 4.39
C PHE A 165 39.96 -4.49 4.01
N VAL A 166 39.73 -3.31 3.42
CA VAL A 166 40.83 -2.39 3.05
C VAL A 166 41.54 -1.82 4.29
N TYR A 167 40.80 -1.51 5.35
CA TYR A 167 41.38 -1.01 6.60
C TYR A 167 42.15 -2.10 7.36
N SER A 168 41.77 -3.36 7.26
CA SER A 168 42.42 -4.47 7.95
C SER A 168 43.78 -4.85 7.32
N TRP A 169 44.04 -4.44 6.08
CA TRP A 169 45.28 -4.84 5.36
C TRP A 169 46.36 -3.75 5.32
N THR A 170 46.08 -2.51 5.66
CA THR A 170 47.03 -1.41 5.52
C THR A 170 48.14 -1.42 6.57
N ASN A 171 48.06 -2.14 7.66
CA ASN A 171 49.06 -2.19 8.74
C ASN A 171 49.46 -3.58 9.19
N GLY A 172 49.10 -4.66 8.48
CA GLY A 172 49.52 -6.03 8.83
C GLY A 172 49.02 -6.55 10.19
N VAL A 173 48.10 -5.82 10.83
CA VAL A 173 47.48 -6.21 12.10
C VAL A 173 45.95 -6.04 11.92
N PRO A 174 45.13 -7.08 12.22
CA PRO A 174 43.69 -6.92 12.21
C PRO A 174 43.31 -5.92 13.30
N VAL A 175 42.78 -4.77 12.89
CA VAL A 175 42.15 -3.83 13.83
C VAL A 175 40.67 -4.22 13.88
N LEU A 176 40.28 -4.73 15.04
CA LEU A 176 38.90 -5.01 15.43
C LEU A 176 38.13 -3.72 15.64
#